data_360b855e62a5fb4552656cdd157a9df5
#
_entry.id   360b855e62a5fb4552656cdd157a9df5
#
_cell.length_a   1.000
_cell.length_b   1.000
_cell.length_c   1.000
_cell.angle_alpha   90.00
_cell.angle_beta   90.00
_cell.angle_gamma   90.00
#
_symmetry.space_group_name_H-M   'P 1'
#
loop_
_entity.id
_entity.type
_entity.pdbx_description
1 polymer ?
#
loop_
_entity_poly.entity_id
_entity_poly.type
_entity_poly.pdbx_seq_one_letter_code
_entity_poly.pdbx_strand_id
1 'polypeptide(L)'
;MAREHKDYEDIPGTFVFDQERSRQGYGINMFCMSLMKEDNRKAFKANEAEYLKRFKLTPEQTDAVLRRDYNRMLELGGNIYFTAKLGATDGHSFQHLAAVMTGSTQEDYAKMMLGGGRSIEGNRSKSGKSKSGKTKSSKAAAAKPARAAKKTKPAKPKSKARSKARSKRG
;
A
#
# COMPACT_ATOMS: atom_id res chain seq x y z
N MET A 1 1.49 -5.20 35.09
CA MET A 1 2.56 -6.12 34.62
C MET A 1 3.37 -5.38 33.57
N ALA A 2 4.70 -5.34 33.70
CA ALA A 2 5.55 -4.78 32.65
C ALA A 2 5.40 -5.63 31.39
N ARG A 3 5.30 -4.99 30.23
CA ARG A 3 5.24 -5.66 28.93
C ARG A 3 6.57 -6.38 28.70
N GLU A 4 6.51 -7.66 28.36
CA GLU A 4 7.71 -8.41 27.98
C GLU A 4 8.25 -7.86 26.64
N HIS A 5 9.52 -7.49 26.63
CA HIS A 5 10.19 -7.02 25.43
C HIS A 5 10.41 -8.20 24.48
N LYS A 6 9.94 -8.06 23.24
CA LYS A 6 10.10 -9.10 22.21
C LYS A 6 11.33 -8.80 21.36
N ASP A 7 12.05 -9.84 20.98
CA ASP A 7 13.34 -9.75 20.28
C ASP A 7 13.26 -9.20 18.83
N TYR A 8 12.07 -8.91 18.34
CA TYR A 8 11.84 -8.27 17.03
C TYR A 8 11.41 -6.79 17.12
N GLU A 9 11.21 -6.24 18.30
CA GLU A 9 10.69 -4.87 18.48
C GLU A 9 11.70 -3.79 18.13
N ASP A 10 12.97 -4.10 18.18
CA ASP A 10 14.08 -3.19 17.87
C ASP A 10 14.51 -3.23 16.39
N ILE A 11 13.82 -4.01 15.54
CA ILE A 11 14.10 -4.04 14.10
C ILE A 11 13.47 -2.82 13.43
N PRO A 12 14.27 -1.89 12.86
CA PRO A 12 13.76 -0.66 12.28
C PRO A 12 12.75 -0.92 11.16
N GLY A 13 11.63 -0.19 11.19
CA GLY A 13 10.58 -0.27 10.15
C GLY A 13 9.79 -1.57 10.15
N THR A 14 9.86 -2.36 11.23
CA THR A 14 9.15 -3.64 11.35
C THR A 14 8.00 -3.51 12.33
N PHE A 15 6.77 -3.76 11.85
CA PHE A 15 5.55 -3.79 12.66
C PHE A 15 4.98 -5.20 12.64
N VAL A 16 5.35 -6.03 13.62
CA VAL A 16 4.82 -7.39 13.73
C VAL A 16 3.40 -7.35 14.29
N PHE A 17 2.45 -7.87 13.54
CA PHE A 17 1.06 -7.97 13.94
C PHE A 17 0.84 -9.24 14.77
N ASP A 18 0.99 -9.13 16.06
CA ASP A 18 0.79 -10.21 17.02
C ASP A 18 -0.57 -10.12 17.75
N GLN A 19 -0.79 -10.99 18.72
CA GLN A 19 -2.03 -11.04 19.50
C GLN A 19 -2.30 -9.73 20.26
N GLU A 20 -1.27 -9.12 20.81
CA GLU A 20 -1.38 -7.87 21.57
C GLU A 20 -1.75 -6.71 20.65
N ARG A 21 -1.04 -6.59 19.52
CA ARG A 21 -1.34 -5.61 18.46
C ARG A 21 -2.73 -5.78 17.89
N SER A 22 -3.16 -7.03 17.68
CA SER A 22 -4.51 -7.33 17.21
C SER A 22 -5.60 -6.82 18.15
N ARG A 23 -5.40 -6.99 19.46
CA ARG A 23 -6.34 -6.47 20.48
C ARG A 23 -6.33 -4.96 20.53
N GLN A 24 -5.14 -4.35 20.54
CA GLN A 24 -4.97 -2.89 20.57
C GLN A 24 -5.62 -2.22 19.37
N GLY A 25 -5.38 -2.75 18.17
CA GLY A 25 -5.83 -2.19 16.90
C GLY A 25 -7.21 -2.66 16.45
N TYR A 26 -7.97 -3.38 17.28
CA TYR A 26 -9.26 -3.94 16.86
C TYR A 26 -10.18 -2.88 16.27
N GLY A 27 -10.29 -1.71 16.91
CA GLY A 27 -11.11 -0.59 16.43
C GLY A 27 -10.68 -0.11 15.04
N ILE A 28 -9.38 0.13 14.83
CA ILE A 28 -8.84 0.54 13.52
C ILE A 28 -9.16 -0.50 12.45
N ASN A 29 -8.90 -1.78 12.77
CA ASN A 29 -9.08 -2.87 11.82
C ASN A 29 -10.55 -3.03 11.42
N MET A 30 -11.47 -2.94 12.38
CA MET A 30 -12.92 -3.00 12.12
C MET A 30 -13.42 -1.78 11.34
N PHE A 31 -12.92 -0.59 11.64
CA PHE A 31 -13.16 0.61 10.83
C PHE A 31 -12.73 0.36 9.39
N CYS A 32 -11.47 -0.01 9.15
CA CYS A 32 -10.95 -0.25 7.81
C CYS A 32 -11.73 -1.35 7.07
N MET A 33 -12.12 -2.42 7.77
CA MET A 33 -12.96 -3.49 7.20
C MET A 33 -14.34 -2.97 6.77
N SER A 34 -14.92 -2.04 7.50
CA SER A 34 -16.21 -1.46 7.14
C SER A 34 -16.20 -0.78 5.77
N LEU A 35 -15.05 -0.24 5.37
CA LEU A 35 -14.83 0.44 4.08
C LEU A 35 -14.89 -0.50 2.85
N MET A 36 -15.01 -1.80 3.06
CA MET A 36 -15.28 -2.75 1.96
C MET A 36 -16.64 -2.50 1.30
N LYS A 37 -17.61 -1.97 2.04
CA LYS A 37 -18.94 -1.64 1.54
C LYS A 37 -18.95 -0.22 0.96
N GLU A 38 -19.56 -0.06 -0.21
CA GLU A 38 -19.62 1.24 -0.90
C GLU A 38 -20.35 2.30 -0.08
N ASP A 39 -21.49 1.95 0.52
CA ASP A 39 -22.25 2.89 1.34
C ASP A 39 -21.46 3.41 2.53
N ASN A 40 -20.65 2.55 3.14
CA ASN A 40 -19.77 2.95 4.23
C ASN A 40 -18.67 3.90 3.75
N ARG A 41 -18.09 3.68 2.56
CA ARG A 41 -17.13 4.63 1.97
C ARG A 41 -17.76 5.99 1.70
N LYS A 42 -19.00 6.02 1.18
CA LYS A 42 -19.75 7.27 0.98
C LYS A 42 -20.01 7.99 2.29
N ALA A 43 -20.48 7.26 3.31
CA ALA A 43 -20.74 7.82 4.64
C ALA A 43 -19.46 8.35 5.30
N PHE A 44 -18.36 7.62 5.19
CA PHE A 44 -17.05 8.05 5.70
C PHE A 44 -16.58 9.33 5.00
N LYS A 45 -16.61 9.38 3.67
CA LYS A 45 -16.21 10.57 2.90
C LYS A 45 -17.10 11.80 3.16
N ALA A 46 -18.36 11.60 3.52
CA ALA A 46 -19.26 12.69 3.86
C ALA A 46 -18.89 13.38 5.18
N ASN A 47 -18.49 12.61 6.20
CA ASN A 47 -18.01 13.13 7.48
C ASN A 47 -17.15 12.08 8.19
N GLU A 48 -15.85 12.19 8.00
CA GLU A 48 -14.89 11.22 8.54
C GLU A 48 -14.93 11.16 10.08
N ALA A 49 -14.87 12.31 10.74
CA ALA A 49 -14.83 12.36 12.20
C ALA A 49 -16.09 11.76 12.84
N GLU A 50 -17.26 12.03 12.29
CA GLU A 50 -18.53 11.47 12.77
C GLU A 50 -18.61 9.96 12.50
N TYR A 51 -18.14 9.52 11.33
CA TYR A 51 -18.12 8.10 10.99
C TYR A 51 -17.23 7.28 11.93
N LEU A 52 -16.08 7.84 12.32
CA LEU A 52 -15.12 7.18 13.22
C LEU A 52 -15.68 6.96 14.63
N LYS A 53 -16.63 7.79 15.11
CA LYS A 53 -17.29 7.61 16.42
C LYS A 53 -18.05 6.27 16.56
N ARG A 54 -18.38 5.62 15.44
CA ARG A 54 -19.02 4.28 15.42
C ARG A 54 -18.10 3.17 15.91
N PHE A 55 -16.79 3.45 15.95
CA PHE A 55 -15.76 2.48 16.31
C PHE A 55 -15.11 2.89 17.63
N LYS A 56 -14.69 1.91 18.42
CA LYS A 56 -13.99 2.16 19.69
C LYS A 56 -12.52 2.51 19.41
N LEU A 57 -12.28 3.71 18.88
CA LEU A 57 -10.94 4.23 18.62
C LEU A 57 -10.48 5.07 19.82
N THR A 58 -9.18 5.01 20.11
CA THR A 58 -8.54 5.99 21.00
C THR A 58 -8.39 7.32 20.26
N PRO A 59 -8.21 8.45 20.99
CA PRO A 59 -7.92 9.74 20.34
C PRO A 59 -6.73 9.68 19.39
N GLU A 60 -5.66 8.98 19.78
CA GLU A 60 -4.45 8.80 18.96
C GLU A 60 -4.73 7.98 17.70
N GLN A 61 -5.53 6.94 17.80
CA GLN A 61 -5.96 6.15 16.65
C GLN A 61 -6.81 6.96 15.68
N THR A 62 -7.71 7.79 16.22
CA THR A 62 -8.56 8.69 15.43
C THR A 62 -7.70 9.72 14.69
N ASP A 63 -6.74 10.35 15.36
CA ASP A 63 -5.81 11.31 14.75
C ASP A 63 -4.97 10.67 13.66
N ALA A 64 -4.42 9.48 13.90
CA ALA A 64 -3.65 8.74 12.90
C ALA A 64 -4.46 8.42 11.64
N VAL A 65 -5.73 8.05 11.78
CA VAL A 65 -6.64 7.81 10.65
C VAL A 65 -6.91 9.08 9.87
N LEU A 66 -7.27 10.18 10.55
CA LEU A 66 -7.61 11.46 9.93
C LEU A 66 -6.41 12.07 9.19
N ARG A 67 -5.20 11.90 9.72
CA ARG A 67 -3.96 12.38 9.09
C ARG A 67 -3.38 11.43 8.06
N ARG A 68 -3.98 10.25 7.88
CA ARG A 68 -3.45 9.21 6.96
C ARG A 68 -2.03 8.78 7.33
N ASP A 69 -1.69 8.82 8.63
CA ASP A 69 -0.41 8.33 9.12
C ASP A 69 -0.44 6.81 9.25
N TYR A 70 -0.16 6.15 8.14
CA TYR A 70 -0.21 4.69 8.04
C TYR A 70 0.80 4.02 8.98
N ASN A 71 2.00 4.59 9.15
CA ASN A 71 2.99 4.05 10.07
C ASN A 71 2.47 4.10 11.50
N ARG A 72 1.91 5.24 11.92
CA ARG A 72 1.32 5.39 13.25
C ARG A 72 0.13 4.46 13.45
N MET A 73 -0.69 4.26 12.42
CA MET A 73 -1.79 3.29 12.49
C MET A 73 -1.29 1.86 12.76
N LEU A 74 -0.17 1.44 12.13
CA LEU A 74 0.45 0.13 12.39
C LEU A 74 1.04 0.04 13.81
N GLU A 75 1.69 1.09 14.30
CA GLU A 75 2.18 1.18 15.68
C GLU A 75 1.05 1.04 16.70
N LEU A 76 -0.12 1.59 16.41
CA LEU A 76 -1.32 1.52 17.24
C LEU A 76 -2.15 0.24 17.04
N GLY A 77 -1.57 -0.77 16.40
CA GLY A 77 -2.15 -2.11 16.25
C GLY A 77 -2.95 -2.33 14.97
N GLY A 78 -2.88 -1.40 14.01
CA GLY A 78 -3.43 -1.60 12.68
C GLY A 78 -2.73 -2.72 11.93
N ASN A 79 -3.46 -3.43 11.09
CA ASN A 79 -2.90 -4.40 10.16
C ASN A 79 -2.86 -3.80 8.76
N ILE A 80 -1.75 -3.99 8.04
CA ILE A 80 -1.53 -3.39 6.72
C ILE A 80 -2.62 -3.77 5.70
N TYR A 81 -3.14 -5.00 5.74
CA TYR A 81 -4.22 -5.43 4.85
C TYR A 81 -5.53 -4.67 5.08
N PHE A 82 -5.77 -4.25 6.33
CA PHE A 82 -6.95 -3.48 6.67
C PHE A 82 -6.72 -1.99 6.39
N THR A 83 -5.58 -1.43 6.81
CA THR A 83 -5.27 -0.01 6.59
C THR A 83 -5.16 0.35 5.11
N ALA A 84 -4.74 -0.60 4.26
CA ALA A 84 -4.73 -0.42 2.80
C ALA A 84 -6.13 -0.15 2.20
N LYS A 85 -7.22 -0.56 2.88
CA LYS A 85 -8.59 -0.26 2.43
C LYS A 85 -8.94 1.22 2.58
N LEU A 86 -8.35 1.89 3.58
CA LEU A 86 -8.46 3.34 3.72
C LEU A 86 -7.79 4.04 2.53
N GLY A 87 -6.54 3.65 2.19
CA GLY A 87 -5.86 4.20 1.02
C GLY A 87 -6.62 3.96 -0.29
N ALA A 88 -7.18 2.75 -0.47
CA ALA A 88 -8.02 2.45 -1.62
C ALA A 88 -9.31 3.29 -1.65
N THR A 89 -9.89 3.62 -0.48
CA THR A 89 -11.04 4.52 -0.37
C THR A 89 -10.69 5.93 -0.82
N ASP A 90 -9.46 6.38 -0.55
CA ASP A 90 -8.95 7.68 -1.00
C ASP A 90 -8.53 7.66 -2.50
N GLY A 91 -8.55 6.51 -3.15
CA GLY A 91 -8.17 6.34 -4.55
C GLY A 91 -6.69 6.05 -4.78
N HIS A 92 -5.95 5.73 -3.70
CA HIS A 92 -4.52 5.44 -3.78
C HIS A 92 -4.25 3.95 -4.01
N SER A 93 -3.23 3.65 -4.80
CA SER A 93 -2.72 2.28 -4.97
C SER A 93 -1.94 1.83 -3.73
N PHE A 94 -1.82 0.52 -3.53
CA PHE A 94 -0.96 -0.02 -2.48
C PHE A 94 0.51 0.42 -2.63
N GLN A 95 0.98 0.54 -3.87
CA GLN A 95 2.33 1.04 -4.16
C GLN A 95 2.53 2.49 -3.71
N HIS A 96 1.49 3.33 -3.86
CA HIS A 96 1.51 4.69 -3.32
C HIS A 96 1.61 4.69 -1.79
N LEU A 97 0.81 3.86 -1.12
CA LEU A 97 0.88 3.73 0.33
C LEU A 97 2.28 3.32 0.79
N ALA A 98 2.86 2.30 0.15
CA ALA A 98 4.20 1.82 0.48
C ALA A 98 5.26 2.92 0.27
N ALA A 99 5.13 3.73 -0.77
CA ALA A 99 6.00 4.88 -1.00
C ALA A 99 5.88 5.90 0.13
N VAL A 100 4.66 6.31 0.50
CA VAL A 100 4.40 7.24 1.62
C VAL A 100 4.99 6.71 2.92
N MET A 101 4.73 5.44 3.26
CA MET A 101 5.23 4.79 4.48
C MET A 101 6.76 4.71 4.53
N THR A 102 7.42 4.69 3.40
CA THR A 102 8.89 4.64 3.29
C THR A 102 9.53 6.02 3.08
N GLY A 103 8.72 7.09 3.05
CA GLY A 103 9.20 8.46 2.82
C GLY A 103 9.77 8.69 1.42
N SER A 104 9.31 7.92 0.43
CA SER A 104 9.76 8.02 -0.97
C SER A 104 8.61 8.44 -1.89
N THR A 105 8.96 8.85 -3.12
CA THR A 105 7.96 9.02 -4.18
C THR A 105 7.52 7.66 -4.71
N GLN A 106 6.34 7.59 -5.33
CA GLN A 106 5.87 6.35 -5.94
C GLN A 106 6.80 5.85 -7.05
N GLU A 107 7.41 6.76 -7.80
CA GLU A 107 8.36 6.43 -8.87
C GLU A 107 9.67 5.85 -8.32
N ASP A 108 10.22 6.46 -7.28
CA ASP A 108 11.44 5.97 -6.65
C ASP A 108 11.21 4.63 -5.94
N TYR A 109 10.05 4.47 -5.31
CA TYR A 109 9.65 3.19 -4.74
C TYR A 109 9.55 2.10 -5.83
N ALA A 110 8.95 2.41 -6.97
CA ALA A 110 8.87 1.48 -8.10
C ALA A 110 10.25 1.12 -8.65
N LYS A 111 11.14 2.10 -8.84
CA LYS A 111 12.53 1.88 -9.27
C LYS A 111 13.28 1.00 -8.28
N MET A 112 13.14 1.28 -6.98
CA MET A 112 13.75 0.48 -5.92
C MET A 112 13.28 -0.98 -5.97
N MET A 113 11.98 -1.22 -6.13
CA MET A 113 11.43 -2.59 -6.20
C MET A 113 11.90 -3.33 -7.45
N LEU A 114 11.96 -2.66 -8.61
CA LEU A 114 12.50 -3.24 -9.85
C LEU A 114 14.01 -3.52 -9.76
N GLY A 115 14.72 -2.75 -8.94
CA GLY A 115 16.15 -2.93 -8.67
C GLY A 115 16.49 -4.04 -7.67
N GLY A 116 15.49 -4.82 -7.21
CA GLY A 116 15.69 -5.92 -6.26
C GLY A 116 15.26 -5.62 -4.82
N GLY A 117 14.60 -4.49 -4.58
CA GLY A 117 14.10 -4.11 -3.28
C GLY A 117 15.11 -3.32 -2.41
N ARG A 118 14.75 -3.10 -1.15
CA ARG A 118 15.62 -2.41 -0.20
C ARG A 118 16.82 -3.25 0.19
N SER A 119 17.96 -2.58 0.39
CA SER A 119 19.11 -3.20 1.03
C SER A 119 18.76 -3.73 2.41
N ILE A 120 19.27 -4.90 2.75
CA ILE A 120 19.18 -5.48 4.09
C ILE A 120 20.27 -4.94 5.04
N GLU A 121 21.14 -4.05 4.54
CA GLU A 121 22.17 -3.41 5.34
C GLU A 121 21.51 -2.58 6.45
N GLY A 122 22.01 -2.73 7.66
CA GLY A 122 21.45 -2.07 8.85
C GLY A 122 20.31 -2.83 9.52
N ASN A 123 19.77 -3.91 8.95
CA ASN A 123 18.85 -4.78 9.65
C ASN A 123 19.59 -5.65 10.66
N ARG A 124 18.99 -5.84 11.86
CA ARG A 124 19.54 -6.73 12.86
C ARG A 124 19.49 -8.19 12.39
N SER A 125 20.64 -8.85 12.36
CA SER A 125 20.68 -10.30 12.17
C SER A 125 20.25 -11.02 13.45
N LYS A 126 19.40 -12.06 13.37
CA LYS A 126 19.02 -12.92 14.50
C LYS A 126 20.20 -13.53 15.26
N SER A 127 21.39 -13.58 14.65
CA SER A 127 22.63 -14.07 15.27
C SER A 127 23.39 -13.03 16.12
N GLY A 128 22.86 -11.82 16.27
CA GLY A 128 23.48 -10.75 17.08
C GLY A 128 24.83 -10.23 16.56
N LYS A 129 25.31 -10.72 15.42
CA LYS A 129 26.56 -10.22 14.81
C LYS A 129 26.23 -9.24 13.70
N SER A 130 26.41 -7.95 13.97
CA SER A 130 26.48 -6.91 12.94
C SER A 130 27.61 -7.28 11.96
N LYS A 131 27.26 -7.74 10.79
CA LYS A 131 28.22 -7.81 9.68
C LYS A 131 28.38 -6.41 9.13
N SER A 132 29.38 -5.66 9.61
CA SER A 132 29.88 -4.51 8.88
C SER A 132 30.46 -5.02 7.55
N GLY A 133 29.63 -5.01 6.52
CA GLY A 133 30.01 -5.48 5.20
C GLY A 133 30.95 -4.49 4.54
N LYS A 134 32.19 -4.89 4.33
CA LYS A 134 33.06 -4.26 3.32
C LYS A 134 32.34 -4.34 1.98
N THR A 135 31.91 -3.21 1.46
CA THR A 135 31.38 -3.05 0.11
C THR A 135 32.41 -3.49 -0.92
N LYS A 136 32.26 -4.70 -1.46
CA LYS A 136 32.84 -5.01 -2.77
C LYS A 136 31.88 -4.46 -3.83
N SER A 137 32.29 -3.39 -4.48
CA SER A 137 31.59 -2.88 -5.66
C SER A 137 31.43 -4.00 -6.68
N SER A 138 30.22 -4.50 -6.86
CA SER A 138 29.91 -5.41 -7.93
C SER A 138 29.88 -4.62 -9.23
N LYS A 139 30.91 -4.84 -10.04
CA LYS A 139 31.07 -4.40 -11.42
C LYS A 139 29.79 -4.74 -12.20
N ALA A 140 29.10 -3.72 -12.68
CA ALA A 140 27.90 -3.85 -13.48
C ALA A 140 28.19 -4.73 -14.69
N ALA A 141 27.54 -5.89 -14.76
CA ALA A 141 27.50 -6.71 -15.97
C ALA A 141 26.60 -6.00 -16.98
N ALA A 142 27.20 -5.55 -18.08
CA ALA A 142 26.52 -4.92 -19.19
C ALA A 142 25.47 -5.87 -19.77
N ALA A 143 24.20 -5.53 -19.64
CA ALA A 143 23.12 -6.23 -20.31
C ALA A 143 23.18 -5.98 -21.81
N LYS A 144 23.23 -7.05 -22.60
CA LYS A 144 23.13 -7.01 -24.06
C LYS A 144 21.78 -6.41 -24.48
N PRO A 145 21.72 -5.56 -25.52
CA PRO A 145 20.46 -4.98 -25.98
C PRO A 145 19.57 -6.05 -26.59
N ALA A 146 18.32 -6.11 -26.15
CA ALA A 146 17.29 -6.96 -26.70
C ALA A 146 16.95 -6.54 -28.13
N ARG A 147 16.91 -7.54 -29.00
CA ARG A 147 16.61 -7.51 -30.43
C ARG A 147 15.28 -6.82 -30.72
N ALA A 148 15.30 -5.83 -31.61
CA ALA A 148 14.15 -5.03 -32.03
C ALA A 148 12.97 -5.92 -32.52
N ALA A 149 11.82 -5.71 -31.94
CA ALA A 149 10.57 -6.30 -32.40
C ALA A 149 10.08 -5.60 -33.68
N LYS A 150 9.73 -6.39 -34.68
CA LYS A 150 9.19 -5.96 -35.98
C LYS A 150 7.93 -5.09 -35.81
N LYS A 151 7.93 -3.94 -36.46
CA LYS A 151 6.77 -3.06 -36.64
C LYS A 151 5.68 -3.81 -37.42
N THR A 152 4.53 -4.03 -36.81
CA THR A 152 3.31 -4.41 -37.50
C THR A 152 2.59 -3.18 -38.04
N LYS A 153 2.24 -3.22 -39.34
CA LYS A 153 1.47 -2.18 -40.05
C LYS A 153 0.06 -2.02 -39.46
N PRO A 154 -0.48 -0.82 -39.38
CA PRO A 154 -1.87 -0.62 -38.98
C PRO A 154 -2.84 -1.02 -40.09
N ALA A 155 -3.88 -1.78 -39.75
CA ALA A 155 -4.96 -2.17 -40.63
C ALA A 155 -5.88 -1.00 -40.91
N LYS A 156 -6.29 -0.84 -42.22
CA LYS A 156 -7.28 0.16 -42.70
C LYS A 156 -8.66 -0.07 -42.11
N PRO A 157 -9.42 0.96 -41.80
CA PRO A 157 -10.81 0.83 -41.35
C PRO A 157 -11.73 0.51 -42.56
N LYS A 158 -12.56 -0.51 -42.41
CA LYS A 158 -13.62 -0.86 -43.34
C LYS A 158 -14.80 0.13 -43.17
N SER A 159 -15.16 0.83 -44.24
CA SER A 159 -16.35 1.65 -44.36
C SER A 159 -17.62 0.81 -44.23
N LYS A 160 -18.50 1.16 -43.30
CA LYS A 160 -19.86 0.59 -43.23
C LYS A 160 -20.80 1.32 -44.18
N ALA A 161 -21.36 0.56 -45.07
CA ALA A 161 -22.41 0.98 -45.97
C ALA A 161 -23.72 1.33 -45.21
N ARG A 162 -24.32 2.37 -45.69
CA ARG A 162 -25.61 2.99 -45.36
C ARG A 162 -26.75 2.09 -45.82
N SER A 163 -27.66 1.69 -44.95
CA SER A 163 -28.95 1.16 -45.34
C SER A 163 -30.07 2.07 -44.84
N LYS A 164 -30.89 2.43 -45.86
CA LYS A 164 -32.01 3.38 -45.81
C LYS A 164 -33.17 2.87 -44.95
N ALA A 165 -33.72 3.76 -44.21
CA ALA A 165 -35.05 3.67 -43.63
C ALA A 165 -36.14 3.57 -44.72
N ARG A 166 -37.16 2.73 -44.50
CA ARG A 166 -38.42 2.80 -45.21
C ARG A 166 -39.58 2.84 -44.21
N SER A 167 -40.19 3.99 -44.14
CA SER A 167 -41.48 4.25 -43.51
C SER A 167 -42.60 3.51 -44.26
N LYS A 168 -43.60 2.96 -43.54
CA LYS A 168 -45.03 2.85 -43.88
C LYS A 168 -45.76 2.47 -42.58
N ARG A 169 -46.55 3.38 -42.10
CA ARG A 169 -48.02 3.54 -42.11
C ARG A 169 -48.78 2.20 -41.91
N GLY A 170 -49.58 2.16 -40.88
CA GLY A 170 -50.66 1.26 -40.52
C GLY A 170 -51.09 1.59 -39.10
#